data_2213262be2aa7870b80d416943c5d932
#
_entry.id   2213262be2aa7870b80d416943c5d932
#
_cell.length_a   1.000
_cell.length_b   1.000
_cell.length_c   1.000
_cell.angle_alpha   90.00
_cell.angle_beta   90.00
_cell.angle_gamma   90.00
#
_symmetry.space_group_name_H-M   'P 1'
#
loop_
_entity.id
_entity.type
_entity.pdbx_description
1 polymer ?
#
loop_
_entity_poly.entity_id
_entity_poly.type
_entity_poly.pdbx_seq_one_letter_code
_entity_poly.pdbx_strand_id
1 'polypeptide(L)'
;LTELSWQVLSTXXXXLTDGRIAKIAQPEADELLLTIKSPCGQHRLLISANASLPLIYLTDTNKPSPITAPNFCMLLRKHISNSRITDISQPKLERIICFTIEHFDELGDLCQKKLIVEIMGKHSNIIFCSEDGTIIDSIKHVSAQMSSVREVLPGRKYFIPDTMHKKDPLTTEWKEFSLSVNDKPMSVAKALYTSFTGISPVTAEEICYLAGIDSTLPAKEYSQDVLFHLYTQFTIYLSAIKEGRFEPAIYYDKQEPKEFSALELTYLSAYEKRLFPSVCEILRTYYSERSLITRIRQKSVDLRHIVQTALERNRKKYDLQMRQLKDTENRDKYKVYGELINAYGYNVPEGAKQMEALNYYTNETVTIPLDPTSTPQENAQRFFAKYNKQKRTFEALTQLIRETKDEISYLESIQTSLDIAMTEDDLAAIKEELSETGYVRRKTVRKKIKLKNEPLHYISSDGFHMYVGKNNLQNDALTFDFAAGCDWWFHAKQAPGSHVIVKTNGEELPDRTFEEAGKLAAYYSSMRGSEKVEIDYIEKKHIKKPKGAKPGFVVYYTNYSLVIDSDIRGIQKISGS
;
A
#
# COMPACT_ATOMS: atom_id res chain seq x y z
N LEU A 1 -12.96 -5.87 15.31
CA LEU A 1 -14.32 -5.96 14.72
C LEU A 1 -15.41 -6.14 15.77
N THR A 2 -15.14 -6.81 16.90
CA THR A 2 -16.18 -7.11 17.90
C THR A 2 -16.58 -5.87 18.70
N GLU A 3 -15.62 -5.03 19.11
CA GLU A 3 -15.87 -3.74 19.76
C GLU A 3 -16.66 -2.81 18.83
N LEU A 4 -16.28 -2.86 17.54
CA LEU A 4 -16.94 -2.12 16.49
C LEU A 4 -18.38 -2.60 16.30
N SER A 5 -18.62 -3.91 16.35
CA SER A 5 -19.99 -4.44 16.23
C SER A 5 -20.89 -3.98 17.39
N TRP A 6 -20.32 -3.87 18.59
CA TRP A 6 -21.06 -3.36 19.76
C TRP A 6 -21.43 -1.87 19.58
N GLN A 7 -20.49 -1.03 19.11
CA GLN A 7 -20.79 0.38 18.85
C GLN A 7 -21.70 0.55 17.61
N VAL A 8 -21.51 -0.26 16.55
CA VAL A 8 -22.44 -0.29 15.42
C VAL A 8 -23.85 -0.67 15.91
N LEU A 9 -23.94 -1.65 16.80
CA LEU A 9 -25.21 -2.07 17.40
C LEU A 9 -25.86 -0.90 18.12
N SER A 10 -25.15 -0.20 18.99
CA SER A 10 -25.69 0.95 19.72
C SER A 10 -26.11 2.10 18.79
N THR A 11 -25.40 2.35 17.80
CA THR A 11 -25.74 3.32 16.76
C THR A 11 -26.92 2.85 15.90
N UNK A 12 -26.88 1.77 15.59
CA UNK A 12 -27.90 1.21 14.79
C UNK A 12 -29.17 1.01 15.56
N UNK A 13 -29.07 0.73 16.78
CA UNK A 13 -30.17 0.60 17.64
C UNK A 13 -30.86 1.94 17.88
N UNK A 14 -30.29 2.79 17.98
CA UNK A 14 -30.90 4.08 18.22
C UNK A 14 -31.49 4.74 17.03
N UNK A 15 -31.07 4.44 15.96
CA UNK A 15 -31.46 5.01 14.73
C UNK A 15 -32.37 4.22 13.86
N LEU A 16 -32.22 3.02 14.01
CA LEU A 16 -33.02 2.16 13.10
C LEU A 16 -34.22 1.50 13.74
N THR A 17 -34.23 1.34 15.02
CA THR A 17 -35.38 0.77 15.75
C THR A 17 -36.64 1.60 15.47
N ASP A 18 -37.75 0.93 15.33
CA ASP A 18 -39.05 1.46 14.91
C ASP A 18 -39.06 1.97 13.47
N GLY A 19 -37.96 1.83 12.76
CA GLY A 19 -37.87 2.20 11.34
C GLY A 19 -38.53 1.21 10.40
N ARG A 20 -39.10 1.72 9.29
CA ARG A 20 -39.71 0.89 8.23
C ARG A 20 -38.73 0.69 7.08
N ILE A 21 -38.64 -0.53 6.59
CA ILE A 21 -37.75 -0.92 5.48
C ILE A 21 -38.39 -0.44 4.16
N ALA A 22 -38.09 0.77 3.74
CA ALA A 22 -38.69 1.43 2.58
C ALA A 22 -38.19 0.87 1.23
N LYS A 23 -36.93 0.39 1.17
CA LYS A 23 -36.32 -0.14 -0.05
C LYS A 23 -35.30 -1.22 0.27
N ILE A 24 -35.31 -2.29 -0.53
CA ILE A 24 -34.38 -3.40 -0.44
C ILE A 24 -33.66 -3.52 -1.79
N ALA A 25 -32.33 -3.47 -1.78
CA ALA A 25 -31.49 -3.62 -2.97
C ALA A 25 -30.34 -4.58 -2.68
N GLN A 26 -29.89 -5.30 -3.69
CA GLN A 26 -28.74 -6.20 -3.62
C GLN A 26 -27.77 -5.78 -4.72
N PRO A 27 -26.86 -4.82 -4.45
CA PRO A 27 -25.95 -4.29 -5.46
C PRO A 27 -24.97 -5.33 -6.00
N GLU A 28 -24.47 -6.20 -5.12
CA GLU A 28 -23.52 -7.27 -5.44
C GLU A 28 -24.07 -8.62 -4.97
N ALA A 29 -23.47 -9.70 -5.43
CA ALA A 29 -23.91 -11.07 -5.08
C ALA A 29 -23.97 -11.32 -3.57
N ASP A 30 -23.10 -10.68 -2.80
CA ASP A 30 -22.95 -10.86 -1.35
C ASP A 30 -23.17 -9.56 -0.55
N GLU A 31 -23.83 -8.55 -1.14
CA GLU A 31 -24.15 -7.28 -0.47
C GLU A 31 -25.65 -6.99 -0.48
N LEU A 32 -26.15 -6.45 0.63
CA LEU A 32 -27.53 -5.99 0.78
C LEU A 32 -27.53 -4.52 1.20
N LEU A 33 -28.36 -3.69 0.58
CA LEU A 33 -28.54 -2.28 0.90
C LEU A 33 -30.02 -2.05 1.26
N LEU A 34 -30.27 -1.73 2.54
CA LEU A 34 -31.59 -1.43 3.06
C LEU A 34 -31.75 0.09 3.22
N THR A 35 -32.82 0.67 2.67
CA THR A 35 -33.21 2.03 2.98
C THR A 35 -34.30 1.97 4.05
N ILE A 36 -34.07 2.57 5.18
CA ILE A 36 -34.92 2.50 6.36
C ILE A 36 -35.37 3.93 6.69
N LYS A 37 -36.67 4.12 6.88
CA LYS A 37 -37.27 5.36 7.33
C LYS A 37 -37.67 5.20 8.79
N SER A 38 -36.99 5.90 9.67
CA SER A 38 -37.22 5.88 11.12
C SER A 38 -37.67 7.26 11.61
N PRO A 39 -38.08 7.40 12.87
CA PRO A 39 -38.36 8.72 13.45
C PRO A 39 -37.17 9.68 13.38
N CYS A 40 -35.93 9.15 13.34
CA CYS A 40 -34.68 9.94 13.27
C CYS A 40 -34.32 10.34 11.84
N GLY A 41 -35.09 9.91 10.83
CA GLY A 41 -34.82 10.24 9.44
C GLY A 41 -34.70 9.03 8.52
N GLN A 42 -34.16 9.27 7.32
CA GLN A 42 -33.94 8.20 6.34
C GLN A 42 -32.47 7.76 6.37
N HIS A 43 -32.26 6.49 6.60
CA HIS A 43 -30.92 5.88 6.69
C HIS A 43 -30.74 4.79 5.64
N ARG A 44 -29.51 4.62 5.18
CA ARG A 44 -29.13 3.48 4.33
C ARG A 44 -28.18 2.58 5.11
N LEU A 45 -28.57 1.33 5.26
CA LEU A 45 -27.76 0.31 5.94
C LEU A 45 -27.15 -0.61 4.87
N LEU A 46 -25.83 -0.57 4.74
CA LEU A 46 -25.07 -1.48 3.88
C LEU A 46 -24.63 -2.69 4.72
N ILE A 47 -24.93 -3.88 4.21
CA ILE A 47 -24.54 -5.16 4.82
C ILE A 47 -23.76 -5.93 3.76
N SER A 48 -22.51 -6.30 4.04
CA SER A 48 -21.67 -7.09 3.14
C SER A 48 -21.26 -8.39 3.82
N ALA A 49 -21.59 -9.50 3.18
CA ALA A 49 -21.13 -10.84 3.55
C ALA A 49 -19.87 -11.24 2.76
N ASN A 50 -19.17 -10.29 2.14
CA ASN A 50 -17.97 -10.56 1.35
C ASN A 50 -16.90 -11.23 2.21
N ALA A 51 -16.23 -12.24 1.66
CA ALA A 51 -15.23 -13.03 2.41
C ALA A 51 -14.02 -12.20 2.88
N SER A 52 -13.62 -11.22 2.08
CA SER A 52 -12.47 -10.35 2.36
C SER A 52 -12.84 -9.10 3.15
N LEU A 53 -14.07 -8.58 2.91
CA LEU A 53 -14.54 -7.31 3.49
C LEU A 53 -15.96 -7.46 4.05
N PRO A 54 -16.16 -8.33 5.07
CA PRO A 54 -17.46 -8.44 5.71
C PRO A 54 -17.70 -7.25 6.64
N LEU A 55 -18.83 -6.56 6.47
CA LEU A 55 -19.09 -5.33 7.24
C LEU A 55 -20.58 -4.99 7.28
N ILE A 56 -20.94 -4.17 8.23
CA ILE A 56 -22.27 -3.57 8.34
C ILE A 56 -22.11 -2.13 8.84
N TYR A 57 -22.68 -1.15 8.14
CA TYR A 57 -22.59 0.26 8.54
C TYR A 57 -23.63 1.13 7.83
N LEU A 58 -23.88 2.29 8.39
CA LEU A 58 -24.75 3.31 7.79
C LEU A 58 -23.94 4.10 6.74
N THR A 59 -24.56 4.36 5.59
CA THR A 59 -23.91 5.06 4.47
C THR A 59 -24.86 6.07 3.82
N ASP A 60 -24.29 7.13 3.28
CA ASP A 60 -25.03 8.10 2.46
C ASP A 60 -25.00 7.73 0.97
N THR A 61 -24.09 6.83 0.59
CA THR A 61 -23.91 6.46 -0.81
C THR A 61 -24.98 5.48 -1.28
N ASN A 62 -25.44 5.68 -2.53
CA ASN A 62 -26.34 4.76 -3.19
C ASN A 62 -25.55 3.98 -4.25
N LYS A 63 -25.52 2.67 -4.11
CA LYS A 63 -24.84 1.80 -5.07
C LYS A 63 -25.81 1.43 -6.20
N PRO A 64 -25.36 1.44 -7.47
CA PRO A 64 -26.19 0.94 -8.57
C PRO A 64 -26.50 -0.54 -8.35
N SER A 65 -27.70 -0.94 -8.70
CA SER A 65 -28.17 -2.33 -8.56
C SER A 65 -28.31 -2.97 -9.94
N PRO A 66 -28.17 -4.30 -10.03
CA PRO A 66 -28.40 -5.00 -11.30
C PRO A 66 -29.83 -4.76 -11.80
N ILE A 67 -30.02 -4.80 -13.10
CA ILE A 67 -31.31 -4.62 -13.76
C ILE A 67 -32.31 -5.65 -13.23
N THR A 68 -31.88 -6.91 -13.09
CA THR A 68 -32.68 -7.98 -12.51
C THR A 68 -32.23 -8.25 -11.08
N ALA A 69 -33.12 -8.09 -10.12
CA ALA A 69 -32.81 -8.32 -8.71
C ALA A 69 -32.55 -9.82 -8.44
N PRO A 70 -31.50 -10.17 -7.66
CA PRO A 70 -31.27 -11.57 -7.27
C PRO A 70 -32.41 -12.16 -6.43
N ASN A 71 -32.54 -13.49 -6.44
CA ASN A 71 -33.62 -14.22 -5.77
C ASN A 71 -33.77 -13.86 -4.29
N PHE A 72 -32.66 -13.79 -3.55
CA PHE A 72 -32.68 -13.43 -2.13
C PHE A 72 -33.27 -12.03 -1.92
N CYS A 73 -32.91 -11.07 -2.76
CA CYS A 73 -33.48 -9.72 -2.72
C CYS A 73 -34.98 -9.73 -2.98
N MET A 74 -35.43 -10.50 -3.97
CA MET A 74 -36.85 -10.62 -4.31
C MET A 74 -37.65 -11.26 -3.17
N LEU A 75 -37.07 -12.28 -2.53
CA LEU A 75 -37.68 -12.94 -1.37
C LEU A 75 -37.81 -11.96 -0.20
N LEU A 76 -36.74 -11.20 0.12
CA LEU A 76 -36.82 -10.18 1.18
C LEU A 76 -37.89 -9.11 0.86
N ARG A 77 -37.96 -8.67 -0.41
CA ARG A 77 -38.99 -7.70 -0.85
C ARG A 77 -40.41 -8.25 -0.63
N LYS A 78 -40.63 -9.54 -0.92
CA LYS A 78 -41.92 -10.17 -0.70
C LYS A 78 -42.33 -10.17 0.77
N HIS A 79 -41.39 -10.44 1.66
CA HIS A 79 -41.72 -10.69 3.08
C HIS A 79 -41.58 -9.48 4.00
N ILE A 80 -40.62 -8.58 3.73
CA ILE A 80 -40.29 -7.49 4.67
C ILE A 80 -40.26 -6.08 4.07
N SER A 81 -40.78 -5.88 2.85
CA SER A 81 -41.00 -4.52 2.34
C SER A 81 -42.00 -3.77 3.22
N ASN A 82 -41.64 -2.55 3.58
CA ASN A 82 -42.43 -1.66 4.44
C ASN A 82 -42.68 -2.18 5.86
N SER A 83 -42.01 -3.26 6.26
CA SER A 83 -42.07 -3.86 7.60
C SER A 83 -41.28 -3.05 8.60
N ARG A 84 -41.61 -3.17 9.89
CA ARG A 84 -41.02 -2.41 11.00
C ARG A 84 -39.93 -3.24 11.67
N ILE A 85 -38.80 -2.61 11.94
CA ILE A 85 -37.72 -3.18 12.76
C ILE A 85 -38.06 -2.89 14.23
N THR A 86 -38.34 -3.95 15.01
CA THR A 86 -38.74 -3.82 16.42
C THR A 86 -37.58 -3.99 17.38
N ASP A 87 -36.56 -4.74 16.99
CA ASP A 87 -35.40 -4.98 17.84
C ASP A 87 -34.14 -5.19 16.99
N ILE A 88 -33.00 -4.75 17.52
CA ILE A 88 -31.67 -5.01 16.96
C ILE A 88 -30.82 -5.50 18.11
N SER A 89 -30.34 -6.74 18.03
CA SER A 89 -29.60 -7.37 19.12
C SER A 89 -28.34 -8.07 18.65
N GLN A 90 -27.43 -8.31 19.58
CA GLN A 90 -26.17 -9.03 19.37
C GLN A 90 -26.08 -10.11 20.45
N PRO A 91 -26.04 -11.41 20.08
CA PRO A 91 -25.89 -12.46 21.08
C PRO A 91 -24.51 -12.39 21.73
N LYS A 92 -24.44 -12.06 23.01
CA LYS A 92 -23.19 -11.87 23.77
C LYS A 92 -22.26 -10.89 23.01
N LEU A 93 -20.99 -11.21 22.86
CA LEU A 93 -20.04 -10.47 22.02
C LEU A 93 -19.72 -11.21 20.73
N GLU A 94 -20.68 -11.98 20.21
CA GLU A 94 -20.52 -12.63 18.90
C GLU A 94 -20.55 -11.62 17.76
N ARG A 95 -19.91 -11.95 16.65
CA ARG A 95 -19.93 -11.10 15.44
C ARG A 95 -21.20 -11.36 14.61
N ILE A 96 -22.34 -11.26 15.29
CA ILE A 96 -23.68 -11.54 14.75
C ILE A 96 -24.60 -10.41 15.17
N ILE A 97 -25.31 -9.82 14.22
CA ILE A 97 -26.36 -8.82 14.48
C ILE A 97 -27.68 -9.39 14.00
N CYS A 98 -28.69 -9.38 14.86
CA CYS A 98 -30.02 -9.90 14.59
C CYS A 98 -31.01 -8.73 14.55
N PHE A 99 -31.71 -8.57 13.45
CA PHE A 99 -32.81 -7.63 13.28
C PHE A 99 -34.13 -8.41 13.41
N THR A 100 -34.93 -8.07 14.40
CA THR A 100 -36.31 -8.57 14.53
C THR A 100 -37.23 -7.64 13.76
N ILE A 101 -37.99 -8.20 12.83
CA ILE A 101 -38.78 -7.45 11.85
C ILE A 101 -40.25 -7.93 11.95
N GLU A 102 -41.13 -6.98 12.20
CA GLU A 102 -42.56 -7.18 12.34
C GLU A 102 -43.25 -6.84 11.02
N HIS A 103 -44.11 -7.75 10.55
CA HIS A 103 -44.87 -7.57 9.32
C HIS A 103 -46.26 -8.23 9.44
N PHE A 104 -47.18 -7.84 8.58
CA PHE A 104 -48.46 -8.50 8.47
C PHE A 104 -48.35 -9.59 7.38
N ASP A 105 -48.88 -10.77 7.68
CA ASP A 105 -48.93 -11.87 6.71
C ASP A 105 -50.08 -11.67 5.70
N GLU A 106 -50.30 -12.65 4.83
CA GLU A 106 -51.34 -12.61 3.80
C GLU A 106 -52.77 -12.64 4.37
N LEU A 107 -52.93 -13.07 5.63
CA LEU A 107 -54.20 -13.09 6.35
C LEU A 107 -54.42 -11.83 7.19
N GLY A 108 -53.42 -10.99 7.32
CA GLY A 108 -53.46 -9.77 8.14
C GLY A 108 -53.00 -9.99 9.58
N ASP A 109 -52.48 -11.16 9.92
CA ASP A 109 -51.98 -11.44 11.24
C ASP A 109 -50.57 -10.88 11.41
N LEU A 110 -50.28 -10.34 12.60
CA LEU A 110 -48.98 -9.79 12.93
C LEU A 110 -47.95 -10.91 13.19
N CYS A 111 -46.94 -10.97 12.38
CA CYS A 111 -45.88 -11.99 12.42
C CYS A 111 -44.49 -11.36 12.60
N GLN A 112 -43.56 -12.12 13.15
CA GLN A 112 -42.17 -11.69 13.29
C GLN A 112 -41.25 -12.56 12.42
N LYS A 113 -40.20 -11.92 11.88
CA LYS A 113 -39.10 -12.59 11.17
C LYS A 113 -37.77 -12.02 11.62
N LYS A 114 -36.72 -12.77 11.40
CA LYS A 114 -35.37 -12.37 11.81
C LYS A 114 -34.45 -12.26 10.59
N LEU A 115 -33.75 -11.14 10.45
CA LEU A 115 -32.66 -11.00 9.49
C LEU A 115 -31.37 -11.03 10.31
N ILE A 116 -30.57 -12.10 10.13
CA ILE A 116 -29.37 -12.38 10.92
C ILE A 116 -28.15 -12.10 10.04
N VAL A 117 -27.25 -11.24 10.51
CA VAL A 117 -26.04 -10.85 9.80
C VAL A 117 -24.83 -11.40 10.57
N GLU A 118 -24.09 -12.30 9.93
CA GLU A 118 -22.87 -12.89 10.48
C GLU A 118 -21.65 -12.26 9.81
N ILE A 119 -20.73 -11.71 10.61
CA ILE A 119 -19.52 -11.01 10.18
C ILE A 119 -18.29 -11.86 10.59
N MET A 120 -18.06 -12.96 9.85
CA MET A 120 -17.07 -13.99 10.22
C MET A 120 -16.08 -14.31 9.09
N GLY A 121 -15.60 -13.27 8.37
CA GLY A 121 -14.66 -13.45 7.27
C GLY A 121 -15.26 -14.31 6.16
N LYS A 122 -14.57 -15.37 5.76
CA LYS A 122 -15.05 -16.27 4.70
C LYS A 122 -16.39 -16.97 5.04
N HIS A 123 -16.75 -17.03 6.31
CA HIS A 123 -18.00 -17.63 6.78
C HIS A 123 -19.12 -16.61 6.98
N SER A 124 -18.91 -15.36 6.57
CA SER A 124 -19.93 -14.30 6.67
C SER A 124 -21.15 -14.62 5.81
N ASN A 125 -22.35 -14.32 6.35
CA ASN A 125 -23.60 -14.62 5.68
C ASN A 125 -24.70 -13.62 6.10
N ILE A 126 -25.77 -13.54 5.33
CA ILE A 126 -26.99 -12.82 5.67
C ILE A 126 -28.11 -13.85 5.56
N ILE A 127 -28.75 -14.15 6.68
CA ILE A 127 -29.69 -15.28 6.81
C ILE A 127 -31.06 -14.73 7.21
N PHE A 128 -32.08 -15.15 6.51
CA PHE A 128 -33.45 -14.74 6.78
C PHE A 128 -34.22 -15.91 7.38
N CYS A 129 -34.79 -15.71 8.58
CA CYS A 129 -35.45 -16.75 9.36
C CYS A 129 -36.88 -16.34 9.73
N SER A 130 -37.73 -17.35 9.95
CA SER A 130 -38.98 -17.20 10.66
C SER A 130 -38.73 -16.95 12.16
N GLU A 131 -39.77 -16.63 12.88
CA GLU A 131 -39.75 -16.35 14.32
C GLU A 131 -39.13 -17.50 15.11
N ASP A 132 -39.49 -18.75 14.77
CA ASP A 132 -39.04 -19.99 15.42
C ASP A 132 -37.59 -20.37 15.05
N GLY A 133 -36.92 -19.55 14.22
CA GLY A 133 -35.53 -19.77 13.81
C GLY A 133 -35.36 -20.70 12.60
N THR A 134 -36.44 -21.08 11.91
CA THR A 134 -36.31 -21.84 10.67
C THR A 134 -35.82 -20.92 9.54
N ILE A 135 -34.74 -21.33 8.87
CA ILE A 135 -34.15 -20.56 7.76
C ILE A 135 -35.14 -20.55 6.57
N ILE A 136 -35.56 -19.36 6.16
CA ILE A 136 -36.39 -19.17 4.97
C ILE A 136 -35.46 -19.11 3.74
N ASP A 137 -34.35 -18.35 3.84
CA ASP A 137 -33.31 -18.28 2.80
C ASP A 137 -32.08 -17.59 3.34
N SER A 138 -30.99 -17.55 2.56
CA SER A 138 -29.78 -16.85 2.89
C SER A 138 -29.07 -16.34 1.63
N ILE A 139 -28.25 -15.29 1.79
CA ILE A 139 -27.50 -14.72 0.66
C ILE A 139 -26.44 -15.71 0.14
N LYS A 140 -25.96 -16.61 1.03
CA LYS A 140 -25.04 -17.70 0.68
C LYS A 140 -25.59 -19.02 1.23
N HIS A 141 -25.86 -19.96 0.35
CA HIS A 141 -26.26 -21.32 0.74
C HIS A 141 -25.01 -22.12 1.14
N VAL A 142 -25.06 -22.76 2.29
CA VAL A 142 -23.97 -23.60 2.80
C VAL A 142 -24.50 -25.02 3.00
N SER A 143 -24.07 -25.94 2.15
CA SER A 143 -24.46 -27.36 2.20
C SER A 143 -23.54 -28.17 3.13
N ALA A 144 -23.93 -29.39 3.44
CA ALA A 144 -23.12 -30.35 4.20
C ALA A 144 -21.76 -30.63 3.55
N GLN A 145 -21.66 -30.50 2.22
CA GLN A 145 -20.39 -30.67 1.50
C GLN A 145 -19.44 -29.47 1.70
N MET A 146 -19.98 -28.29 2.00
CA MET A 146 -19.20 -27.04 2.19
C MET A 146 -18.81 -26.81 3.66
N SER A 147 -19.57 -27.38 4.60
CA SER A 147 -19.31 -27.18 6.04
C SER A 147 -19.72 -28.45 6.81
N SER A 148 -18.79 -28.96 7.61
CA SER A 148 -19.04 -30.06 8.55
C SER A 148 -19.72 -29.58 9.85
N VAL A 149 -19.80 -28.25 10.06
CA VAL A 149 -20.31 -27.68 11.33
C VAL A 149 -21.80 -27.46 11.28
N ARG A 150 -22.30 -26.85 10.20
CA ARG A 150 -23.74 -26.62 10.02
C ARG A 150 -24.09 -26.37 8.55
N GLU A 151 -25.33 -26.65 8.22
CA GLU A 151 -25.92 -26.27 6.94
C GLU A 151 -26.65 -24.92 7.09
N VAL A 152 -26.59 -24.08 6.07
CA VAL A 152 -27.40 -22.86 5.97
C VAL A 152 -28.21 -22.96 4.67
N LEU A 153 -29.37 -23.62 4.78
CA LEU A 153 -30.25 -23.92 3.65
C LEU A 153 -31.72 -23.71 4.09
N PRO A 154 -32.63 -23.39 3.17
CA PRO A 154 -34.06 -23.28 3.49
C PRO A 154 -34.57 -24.53 4.20
N GLY A 155 -35.39 -24.32 5.22
CA GLY A 155 -36.02 -25.38 6.04
C GLY A 155 -35.16 -25.89 7.18
N ARG A 156 -33.87 -25.51 7.26
CA ARG A 156 -33.00 -25.88 8.40
C ARG A 156 -33.18 -24.90 9.55
N LYS A 157 -32.91 -25.36 10.78
CA LYS A 157 -32.92 -24.50 11.97
C LYS A 157 -31.62 -23.71 12.05
N TYR A 158 -31.72 -22.43 12.29
CA TYR A 158 -30.56 -21.57 12.57
C TYR A 158 -30.04 -21.83 13.98
N PHE A 159 -28.74 -21.95 14.11
CA PHE A 159 -28.06 -21.97 15.41
C PHE A 159 -26.66 -21.38 15.27
N ILE A 160 -26.13 -20.85 16.36
CA ILE A 160 -24.76 -20.32 16.43
C ILE A 160 -23.85 -21.48 16.85
N PRO A 161 -22.89 -21.90 15.99
CA PRO A 161 -22.01 -23.02 16.36
C PRO A 161 -21.05 -22.66 17.48
N ASP A 162 -21.05 -23.40 18.54
CA ASP A 162 -20.06 -23.28 19.62
C ASP A 162 -18.87 -24.21 19.32
N THR A 163 -18.10 -23.87 18.32
CA THR A 163 -16.94 -24.68 17.89
C THR A 163 -15.68 -24.41 18.69
N MET A 164 -15.62 -23.30 19.40
CA MET A 164 -14.41 -22.84 20.10
C MET A 164 -14.55 -22.90 21.62
N HIS A 165 -15.74 -23.15 22.15
CA HIS A 165 -16.08 -23.16 23.58
C HIS A 165 -15.51 -21.95 24.33
N LYS A 166 -15.63 -20.77 23.69
CA LYS A 166 -15.13 -19.53 24.27
C LYS A 166 -16.04 -19.05 25.39
N LYS A 167 -15.42 -18.49 26.42
CA LYS A 167 -16.10 -17.94 27.58
C LYS A 167 -16.60 -16.54 27.30
N ASP A 168 -17.65 -16.15 28.00
CA ASP A 168 -18.19 -14.79 27.95
C ASP A 168 -17.29 -13.87 28.78
N PRO A 169 -16.55 -12.93 28.19
CA PRO A 169 -15.65 -12.07 28.96
C PRO A 169 -16.37 -11.13 29.92
N LEU A 170 -17.66 -10.82 29.63
CA LEU A 170 -18.43 -9.88 30.43
C LEU A 170 -18.85 -10.45 31.80
N THR A 171 -18.81 -11.78 31.96
CA THR A 171 -19.19 -12.48 33.20
C THR A 171 -18.04 -13.26 33.82
N THR A 172 -16.86 -13.28 33.18
CA THR A 172 -15.70 -14.07 33.60
C THR A 172 -15.08 -13.47 34.88
N GLU A 173 -14.97 -14.30 35.90
CA GLU A 173 -14.29 -13.97 37.17
C GLU A 173 -12.80 -14.32 37.11
N TRP A 174 -12.01 -13.78 38.06
CA TRP A 174 -10.55 -13.99 38.15
C TRP A 174 -10.14 -15.47 38.07
N LYS A 175 -10.80 -16.34 38.85
CA LYS A 175 -10.46 -17.78 38.89
C LYS A 175 -10.60 -18.43 37.51
N GLU A 176 -11.70 -18.09 36.82
CA GLU A 176 -11.98 -18.61 35.47
C GLU A 176 -11.03 -18.02 34.44
N PHE A 177 -10.72 -16.74 34.56
CA PHE A 177 -9.76 -16.03 33.68
C PHE A 177 -8.38 -16.68 33.81
N SER A 178 -7.88 -16.83 35.04
CA SER A 178 -6.56 -17.38 35.30
C SER A 178 -6.41 -18.82 34.73
N LEU A 179 -7.40 -19.68 34.94
CA LEU A 179 -7.40 -21.04 34.37
C LEU A 179 -7.40 -20.99 32.82
N SER A 180 -8.22 -20.12 32.22
CA SER A 180 -8.38 -20.05 30.78
C SER A 180 -7.11 -19.56 30.05
N VAL A 181 -6.31 -18.75 30.73
CA VAL A 181 -5.08 -18.18 30.16
C VAL A 181 -3.87 -19.06 30.48
N ASN A 182 -3.75 -19.58 31.71
CA ASN A 182 -2.60 -20.37 32.15
C ASN A 182 -2.51 -21.75 31.50
N ASP A 183 -3.64 -22.43 31.28
CA ASP A 183 -3.66 -23.81 30.80
C ASP A 183 -3.24 -23.94 29.32
N LYS A 184 -3.10 -22.83 28.61
CA LYS A 184 -2.79 -22.85 27.17
C LYS A 184 -1.28 -22.69 26.92
N PRO A 185 -0.63 -23.63 26.23
CA PRO A 185 0.79 -23.53 25.89
C PRO A 185 1.00 -22.60 24.68
N MET A 186 0.61 -21.35 24.81
CA MET A 186 0.69 -20.33 23.76
C MET A 186 0.91 -18.97 24.39
N SER A 187 1.19 -17.96 23.56
CA SER A 187 1.39 -16.58 24.02
C SER A 187 0.15 -16.04 24.72
N VAL A 188 0.34 -15.12 25.66
CA VAL A 188 -0.74 -14.52 26.47
C VAL A 188 -1.81 -13.89 25.55
N ALA A 189 -1.40 -13.09 24.56
CA ALA A 189 -2.35 -12.50 23.62
C ALA A 189 -3.18 -13.57 22.92
N LYS A 190 -2.54 -14.64 22.46
CA LYS A 190 -3.23 -15.75 21.79
C LYS A 190 -4.17 -16.48 22.75
N ALA A 191 -3.76 -16.68 23.99
CA ALA A 191 -4.61 -17.31 25.04
C ALA A 191 -5.87 -16.45 25.26
N LEU A 192 -5.73 -15.11 25.31
CA LEU A 192 -6.85 -14.19 25.49
C LEU A 192 -7.87 -14.33 24.34
N TYR A 193 -7.46 -14.13 23.08
CA TYR A 193 -8.43 -14.12 21.98
C TYR A 193 -8.95 -15.51 21.58
N THR A 194 -8.31 -16.60 22.05
CA THR A 194 -8.83 -17.96 21.85
C THR A 194 -9.72 -18.43 23.01
N SER A 195 -9.64 -17.81 24.19
CA SER A 195 -10.43 -18.18 25.37
C SER A 195 -11.74 -17.40 25.48
N PHE A 196 -11.74 -16.16 25.03
CA PHE A 196 -12.88 -15.23 25.28
C PHE A 196 -13.56 -14.79 23.99
N THR A 197 -14.89 -14.86 23.99
CA THR A 197 -15.72 -14.36 22.88
C THR A 197 -15.53 -12.84 22.76
N GLY A 198 -15.38 -12.36 21.54
CA GLY A 198 -15.30 -10.91 21.31
C GLY A 198 -13.91 -10.30 21.43
N ILE A 199 -12.96 -11.00 22.01
CA ILE A 199 -11.58 -10.50 22.10
C ILE A 199 -10.88 -10.78 20.76
N SER A 200 -10.41 -9.73 20.11
CA SER A 200 -9.65 -9.81 18.87
C SER A 200 -8.14 -9.87 19.16
N PRO A 201 -7.30 -10.29 18.20
CA PRO A 201 -5.84 -10.18 18.38
C PRO A 201 -5.39 -8.74 18.74
N VAL A 202 -5.96 -7.73 18.07
CA VAL A 202 -5.67 -6.30 18.32
C VAL A 202 -6.04 -5.91 19.76
N THR A 203 -7.23 -6.32 20.21
CA THR A 203 -7.71 -6.10 21.58
C THR A 203 -6.78 -6.78 22.61
N ALA A 204 -6.38 -8.02 22.32
CA ALA A 204 -5.49 -8.77 23.22
C ALA A 204 -4.11 -8.10 23.33
N GLU A 205 -3.57 -7.58 22.22
CA GLU A 205 -2.31 -6.82 22.21
C GLU A 205 -2.43 -5.55 23.07
N GLU A 206 -3.52 -4.79 22.91
CA GLU A 206 -3.77 -3.59 23.71
C GLU A 206 -3.85 -3.92 25.22
N ILE A 207 -4.60 -4.96 25.57
CA ILE A 207 -4.75 -5.36 26.98
C ILE A 207 -3.38 -5.76 27.59
N CYS A 208 -2.57 -6.50 26.83
CA CYS A 208 -1.21 -6.88 27.25
C CYS A 208 -0.31 -5.64 27.39
N TYR A 209 -0.39 -4.71 26.44
CA TYR A 209 0.37 -3.45 26.48
C TYR A 209 0.00 -2.60 27.71
N LEU A 210 -1.30 -2.46 27.98
CA LEU A 210 -1.80 -1.73 29.16
C LEU A 210 -1.36 -2.39 30.49
N ALA A 211 -1.20 -3.72 30.46
CA ALA A 211 -0.69 -4.47 31.63
C ALA A 211 0.85 -4.44 31.71
N GLY A 212 1.54 -3.84 30.76
CA GLY A 212 3.00 -3.75 30.74
C GLY A 212 3.71 -5.09 30.55
N ILE A 213 3.09 -6.05 29.83
CA ILE A 213 3.64 -7.39 29.62
C ILE A 213 3.93 -7.67 28.15
N ASP A 214 4.88 -8.57 27.90
CA ASP A 214 5.18 -9.03 26.54
C ASP A 214 4.09 -10.01 26.08
N SER A 215 3.28 -9.58 25.14
CA SER A 215 2.14 -10.33 24.58
C SER A 215 2.55 -11.66 23.95
N THR A 216 3.82 -11.81 23.54
CA THR A 216 4.34 -12.97 22.80
C THR A 216 4.75 -14.13 23.72
N LEU A 217 4.97 -13.86 25.01
CA LEU A 217 5.37 -14.89 25.99
C LEU A 217 4.16 -15.66 26.51
N PRO A 218 4.34 -16.94 26.90
CA PRO A 218 3.27 -17.72 27.54
C PRO A 218 2.91 -17.19 28.93
N ALA A 219 1.66 -17.37 29.34
CA ALA A 219 1.17 -16.94 30.65
C ALA A 219 2.00 -17.53 31.82
N LYS A 220 2.53 -18.72 31.64
CA LYS A 220 3.36 -19.43 32.64
C LYS A 220 4.67 -18.72 32.99
N GLU A 221 5.12 -17.79 32.14
CA GLU A 221 6.33 -16.99 32.40
C GLU A 221 6.06 -15.85 33.39
N TYR A 222 4.79 -15.61 33.74
CA TYR A 222 4.39 -14.49 34.58
C TYR A 222 3.90 -14.98 35.97
N SER A 223 4.16 -14.17 36.98
CA SER A 223 3.66 -14.43 38.35
C SER A 223 2.13 -14.23 38.42
N GLN A 224 1.50 -14.78 39.43
CA GLN A 224 0.06 -14.61 39.64
C GLN A 224 -0.34 -13.13 39.82
N ASP A 225 0.53 -12.33 40.44
CA ASP A 225 0.27 -10.89 40.62
C ASP A 225 0.24 -10.14 39.26
N VAL A 226 1.16 -10.49 38.37
CA VAL A 226 1.20 -9.91 37.00
C VAL A 226 -0.04 -10.35 36.21
N LEU A 227 -0.44 -11.60 36.31
CA LEU A 227 -1.66 -12.11 35.65
C LEU A 227 -2.92 -11.48 36.26
N PHE A 228 -2.92 -11.19 37.57
CA PHE A 228 -4.03 -10.47 38.20
C PHE A 228 -4.11 -9.02 37.72
N HIS A 229 -2.95 -8.38 37.51
CA HIS A 229 -2.90 -7.06 36.91
C HIS A 229 -3.45 -7.08 35.45
N LEU A 230 -3.07 -8.11 34.68
CA LEU A 230 -3.61 -8.33 33.33
C LEU A 230 -5.13 -8.47 33.35
N TYR A 231 -5.68 -9.24 34.31
CA TYR A 231 -7.12 -9.39 34.51
C TYR A 231 -7.78 -8.05 34.84
N THR A 232 -7.12 -7.24 35.66
CA THR A 232 -7.61 -5.89 35.98
C THR A 232 -7.72 -5.03 34.72
N GLN A 233 -6.68 -5.00 33.88
CA GLN A 233 -6.72 -4.25 32.61
C GLN A 233 -7.78 -4.81 31.65
N PHE A 234 -7.94 -6.14 31.59
CA PHE A 234 -8.99 -6.80 30.83
C PHE A 234 -10.39 -6.33 31.27
N THR A 235 -10.66 -6.27 32.58
CA THR A 235 -11.97 -5.83 33.09
C THR A 235 -12.20 -4.34 32.87
N ILE A 236 -11.16 -3.50 33.00
CA ILE A 236 -11.24 -2.06 32.73
C ILE A 236 -11.60 -1.83 31.24
N TYR A 237 -10.93 -2.56 30.35
CA TYR A 237 -11.18 -2.46 28.91
C TYR A 237 -12.63 -2.86 28.57
N LEU A 238 -13.12 -3.94 29.18
CA LEU A 238 -14.50 -4.39 28.98
C LEU A 238 -15.53 -3.43 29.56
N SER A 239 -15.23 -2.77 30.69
CA SER A 239 -16.15 -1.76 31.25
C SER A 239 -16.25 -0.54 30.34
N ALA A 240 -15.18 -0.16 29.66
CA ALA A 240 -15.23 0.93 28.66
C ALA A 240 -16.22 0.60 27.53
N ILE A 241 -16.27 -0.66 27.09
CA ILE A 241 -17.26 -1.13 26.10
C ILE A 241 -18.67 -1.04 26.64
N LYS A 242 -18.91 -1.57 27.87
CA LYS A 242 -20.24 -1.56 28.52
C LYS A 242 -20.79 -0.13 28.73
N GLU A 243 -19.91 0.79 29.09
CA GLU A 243 -20.25 2.18 29.36
C GLU A 243 -20.36 3.03 28.10
N GLY A 244 -20.01 2.48 26.94
CA GLY A 244 -20.06 3.19 25.67
C GLY A 244 -19.02 4.29 25.53
N ARG A 245 -17.89 4.17 26.24
CA ARG A 245 -16.79 5.13 26.17
C ARG A 245 -15.95 4.90 24.91
N PHE A 246 -16.48 5.27 23.76
CA PHE A 246 -15.85 5.05 22.47
C PHE A 246 -15.11 6.28 21.98
N GLU A 247 -13.94 6.05 21.39
CA GLU A 247 -13.12 7.04 20.72
C GLU A 247 -12.69 6.49 19.34
N PRO A 248 -13.63 6.51 18.39
CA PRO A 248 -13.38 5.85 17.09
C PRO A 248 -12.20 6.46 16.35
N ALA A 249 -11.21 5.64 15.97
CA ALA A 249 -10.00 6.10 15.31
C ALA A 249 -9.50 5.13 14.23
N ILE A 250 -8.80 5.69 13.23
CA ILE A 250 -8.00 4.93 12.26
C ILE A 250 -6.53 5.29 12.51
N TYR A 251 -5.69 4.28 12.55
CA TYR A 251 -4.24 4.39 12.71
C TYR A 251 -3.57 4.22 11.34
N TYR A 252 -2.75 5.19 10.94
CA TYR A 252 -2.14 5.26 9.62
C TYR A 252 -0.64 5.03 9.70
N ASP A 253 -0.13 4.17 8.82
CA ASP A 253 1.30 4.03 8.54
C ASP A 253 1.58 4.73 7.22
N LYS A 254 2.21 5.89 7.26
CA LYS A 254 2.56 6.66 6.04
C LYS A 254 1.37 6.86 5.08
N GLN A 255 0.21 7.27 5.53
CA GLN A 255 -1.03 7.47 4.76
C GLN A 255 -1.78 6.18 4.38
N GLU A 256 -1.24 4.99 4.67
CA GLU A 256 -2.00 3.75 4.49
C GLU A 256 -2.76 3.44 5.79
N PRO A 257 -4.06 3.18 5.72
CA PRO A 257 -4.80 2.78 6.91
C PRO A 257 -4.35 1.38 7.37
N LYS A 258 -3.68 1.33 8.52
CA LYS A 258 -3.08 0.12 9.10
C LYS A 258 -4.07 -0.66 9.95
N GLU A 259 -4.73 0.04 10.87
CA GLU A 259 -5.67 -0.56 11.82
C GLU A 259 -6.74 0.47 12.19
N PHE A 260 -7.83 -0.01 12.76
CA PHE A 260 -8.93 0.83 13.23
C PHE A 260 -9.55 0.23 14.48
N SER A 261 -10.08 1.10 15.34
CA SER A 261 -10.70 0.65 16.59
C SER A 261 -11.79 1.63 17.04
N ALA A 262 -12.75 1.11 17.82
CA ALA A 262 -13.74 1.92 18.53
C ALA A 262 -13.18 2.45 19.85
N LEU A 263 -12.14 1.82 20.39
CA LEU A 263 -11.43 2.25 21.60
C LEU A 263 -9.99 2.62 21.23
N GLU A 264 -9.36 3.41 22.07
CA GLU A 264 -7.96 3.78 21.84
C GLU A 264 -7.04 2.56 21.86
N LEU A 265 -6.06 2.55 20.94
CA LEU A 265 -5.00 1.54 20.87
C LEU A 265 -3.68 2.23 21.20
N THR A 266 -3.31 2.20 22.47
CA THR A 266 -2.12 2.90 22.97
C THR A 266 -0.82 2.25 22.48
N TYR A 267 -0.84 0.93 22.20
CA TYR A 267 0.33 0.22 21.66
C TYR A 267 0.66 0.68 20.22
N LEU A 268 -0.26 1.37 19.55
CA LEU A 268 -0.04 1.93 18.21
C LEU A 268 0.31 3.43 18.24
N SER A 269 0.81 3.94 19.37
CA SER A 269 1.16 5.36 19.55
C SER A 269 2.19 5.91 18.55
N ALA A 270 2.98 5.02 17.91
CA ALA A 270 3.93 5.40 16.87
C ALA A 270 3.26 5.76 15.52
N TYR A 271 1.99 5.38 15.33
CA TYR A 271 1.24 5.63 14.10
C TYR A 271 0.42 6.91 14.20
N GLU A 272 0.15 7.55 13.05
CA GLU A 272 -0.72 8.73 12.98
C GLU A 272 -2.16 8.32 13.33
N LYS A 273 -2.71 8.84 14.44
CA LYS A 273 -4.07 8.58 14.89
C LYS A 273 -5.01 9.67 14.35
N ARG A 274 -6.06 9.28 13.63
CA ARG A 274 -7.13 10.19 13.19
C ARG A 274 -8.44 9.77 13.82
N LEU A 275 -9.09 10.73 14.51
CA LEU A 275 -10.38 10.52 15.19
C LEU A 275 -11.53 10.71 14.20
N PHE A 276 -12.62 9.98 14.45
CA PHE A 276 -13.85 10.05 13.65
C PHE A 276 -15.07 10.16 14.56
N PRO A 277 -16.14 10.84 14.08
CA PRO A 277 -17.37 11.00 14.87
C PRO A 277 -18.10 9.67 15.18
N SER A 278 -17.90 8.64 14.34
CA SER A 278 -18.60 7.35 14.52
C SER A 278 -17.82 6.18 13.91
N VAL A 279 -18.14 4.99 14.41
CA VAL A 279 -17.61 3.75 13.82
C VAL A 279 -18.11 3.56 12.37
N CYS A 280 -19.31 4.02 12.04
CA CYS A 280 -19.79 3.93 10.65
C CYS A 280 -18.89 4.73 9.70
N GLU A 281 -18.41 5.90 10.13
CA GLU A 281 -17.44 6.69 9.33
C GLU A 281 -16.07 6.03 9.26
N ILE A 282 -15.58 5.43 10.36
CA ILE A 282 -14.35 4.64 10.33
C ILE A 282 -14.47 3.53 9.28
N LEU A 283 -15.53 2.72 9.36
CA LEU A 283 -15.71 1.59 8.45
C LEU A 283 -15.79 2.06 7.00
N ARG A 284 -16.56 3.12 6.75
CA ARG A 284 -16.67 3.71 5.41
C ARG A 284 -15.31 4.16 4.90
N THR A 285 -14.55 4.92 5.69
CA THR A 285 -13.25 5.49 5.32
C THR A 285 -12.20 4.40 5.16
N TYR A 286 -12.01 3.58 6.19
CA TYR A 286 -11.00 2.52 6.20
C TYR A 286 -11.16 1.57 5.01
N TYR A 287 -12.39 1.07 4.79
CA TYR A 287 -12.62 0.11 3.71
C TYR A 287 -12.62 0.76 2.33
N SER A 288 -13.08 2.01 2.20
CA SER A 288 -12.98 2.71 0.91
C SER A 288 -11.52 2.99 0.53
N GLU A 289 -10.72 3.44 1.46
CA GLU A 289 -9.29 3.70 1.25
C GLU A 289 -8.53 2.39 0.97
N ARG A 290 -8.76 1.37 1.77
CA ARG A 290 -8.10 0.07 1.60
C ARG A 290 -8.54 -0.63 0.31
N SER A 291 -9.81 -0.54 -0.05
CA SER A 291 -10.32 -1.07 -1.32
C SER A 291 -9.70 -0.34 -2.52
N LEU A 292 -9.59 0.99 -2.43
CA LEU A 292 -8.94 1.80 -3.46
C LEU A 292 -7.47 1.40 -3.61
N ILE A 293 -6.73 1.34 -2.52
CA ILE A 293 -5.31 0.92 -2.52
C ILE A 293 -5.15 -0.48 -3.12
N THR A 294 -6.00 -1.43 -2.68
CA THR A 294 -5.97 -2.81 -3.19
C THR A 294 -6.25 -2.85 -4.70
N ARG A 295 -7.25 -2.08 -5.15
CA ARG A 295 -7.62 -2.00 -6.57
C ARG A 295 -6.51 -1.35 -7.40
N ILE A 296 -5.89 -0.28 -6.90
CA ILE A 296 -4.74 0.36 -7.54
C ILE A 296 -3.57 -0.63 -7.64
N ARG A 297 -3.25 -1.34 -6.54
CA ARG A 297 -2.20 -2.36 -6.53
C ARG A 297 -2.48 -3.47 -7.55
N GLN A 298 -3.71 -4.00 -7.58
CA GLN A 298 -4.09 -5.04 -8.55
C GLN A 298 -3.96 -4.55 -10.00
N LYS A 299 -4.46 -3.35 -10.28
CA LYS A 299 -4.39 -2.75 -11.63
C LYS A 299 -2.96 -2.40 -12.04
N SER A 300 -2.07 -2.14 -11.07
CA SER A 300 -0.66 -1.82 -11.34
C SER A 300 0.22 -3.07 -11.53
N VAL A 301 -0.26 -4.28 -11.22
CA VAL A 301 0.55 -5.53 -11.28
C VAL A 301 1.23 -5.71 -12.64
N ASP A 302 0.49 -5.55 -13.73
CA ASP A 302 1.04 -5.71 -15.08
C ASP A 302 2.13 -4.65 -15.37
N LEU A 303 1.89 -3.40 -14.99
CA LEU A 303 2.86 -2.31 -15.19
C LEU A 303 4.12 -2.55 -14.35
N ARG A 304 3.95 -2.96 -13.09
CA ARG A 304 5.06 -3.31 -12.19
C ARG A 304 5.89 -4.46 -12.77
N HIS A 305 5.23 -5.49 -13.29
CA HIS A 305 5.91 -6.63 -13.90
C HIS A 305 6.73 -6.21 -15.14
N ILE A 306 6.17 -5.36 -16.00
CA ILE A 306 6.87 -4.82 -17.18
C ILE A 306 8.13 -4.04 -16.73
N VAL A 307 7.98 -3.12 -15.77
CA VAL A 307 9.09 -2.29 -15.27
C VAL A 307 10.16 -3.16 -14.61
N GLN A 308 9.75 -4.11 -13.77
CA GLN A 308 10.68 -5.02 -13.07
C GLN A 308 11.48 -5.87 -14.08
N THR A 309 10.82 -6.43 -15.08
CA THR A 309 11.47 -7.23 -16.13
C THR A 309 12.48 -6.38 -16.91
N ALA A 310 12.10 -5.14 -17.25
CA ALA A 310 12.98 -4.20 -17.94
C ALA A 310 14.20 -3.82 -17.09
N LEU A 311 13.98 -3.57 -15.78
CA LEU A 311 15.07 -3.28 -14.83
C LEU A 311 16.07 -4.43 -14.74
N GLU A 312 15.58 -5.64 -14.55
CA GLU A 312 16.44 -6.85 -14.46
C GLU A 312 17.27 -7.04 -15.72
N ARG A 313 16.64 -6.87 -16.90
CA ARG A 313 17.32 -6.97 -18.19
C ARG A 313 18.42 -5.90 -18.33
N ASN A 314 18.13 -4.65 -17.95
CA ASN A 314 19.10 -3.56 -18.06
C ASN A 314 20.23 -3.70 -17.02
N ARG A 315 19.95 -4.17 -15.81
CA ARG A 315 20.98 -4.45 -14.78
C ARG A 315 21.93 -5.56 -15.27
N LYS A 316 21.41 -6.65 -15.81
CA LYS A 316 22.24 -7.73 -16.40
C LYS A 316 23.09 -7.21 -17.57
N LYS A 317 22.50 -6.36 -18.43
CA LYS A 317 23.21 -5.71 -19.54
C LYS A 317 24.36 -4.81 -19.01
N TYR A 318 24.09 -4.02 -18.00
CA TYR A 318 25.06 -3.14 -17.35
C TYR A 318 26.24 -3.95 -16.78
N ASP A 319 25.95 -5.02 -16.04
CA ASP A 319 26.99 -5.89 -15.45
C ASP A 319 27.87 -6.53 -16.53
N LEU A 320 27.27 -6.98 -17.63
CA LEU A 320 28.01 -7.56 -18.76
C LEU A 320 28.92 -6.49 -19.41
N GLN A 321 28.38 -5.29 -19.65
CA GLN A 321 29.12 -4.18 -20.23
C GLN A 321 30.30 -3.77 -19.32
N MET A 322 30.10 -3.75 -18.00
CA MET A 322 31.15 -3.43 -17.03
C MET A 322 32.28 -4.49 -17.05
N ARG A 323 31.95 -5.77 -17.14
CA ARG A 323 32.95 -6.84 -17.28
C ARG A 323 33.75 -6.67 -18.57
N GLN A 324 33.06 -6.44 -19.69
CA GLN A 324 33.71 -6.21 -20.99
C GLN A 324 34.61 -4.96 -20.98
N LEU A 325 34.20 -3.89 -20.29
CA LEU A 325 35.00 -2.67 -20.14
C LEU A 325 36.29 -2.99 -19.39
N LYS A 326 36.20 -3.74 -18.29
CA LYS A 326 37.35 -4.17 -17.49
C LYS A 326 38.38 -4.94 -18.33
N ASP A 327 37.92 -5.78 -19.27
CA ASP A 327 38.79 -6.53 -20.17
C ASP A 327 39.59 -5.60 -21.11
N THR A 328 39.17 -4.36 -21.29
CA THR A 328 39.87 -3.39 -22.14
C THR A 328 40.83 -2.48 -21.33
N GLU A 329 40.86 -2.56 -19.99
CA GLU A 329 41.70 -1.71 -19.15
C GLU A 329 43.18 -1.86 -19.46
N ASN A 330 43.64 -3.08 -19.75
CA ASN A 330 45.03 -3.41 -20.04
C ASN A 330 45.39 -3.23 -21.52
N ARG A 331 44.61 -2.45 -22.28
CA ARG A 331 44.82 -2.28 -23.74
C ARG A 331 46.18 -1.62 -24.05
N ASP A 332 46.65 -0.71 -23.19
CA ASP A 332 47.89 0.05 -23.46
C ASP A 332 49.13 -0.84 -23.50
N LYS A 333 49.11 -2.01 -22.84
CA LYS A 333 50.23 -2.97 -22.94
C LYS A 333 50.46 -3.44 -24.39
N TYR A 334 49.37 -3.57 -25.20
CA TYR A 334 49.51 -3.98 -26.57
C TYR A 334 50.12 -2.90 -27.46
N LYS A 335 49.86 -1.61 -27.14
CA LYS A 335 50.56 -0.48 -27.77
C LYS A 335 52.04 -0.54 -27.47
N VAL A 336 52.39 -0.68 -26.16
CA VAL A 336 53.76 -0.77 -25.69
C VAL A 336 54.49 -1.97 -26.34
N TYR A 337 53.86 -3.13 -26.38
CA TYR A 337 54.42 -4.33 -27.04
C TYR A 337 54.72 -4.06 -28.52
N GLY A 338 53.82 -3.46 -29.27
CA GLY A 338 54.04 -3.09 -30.66
C GLY A 338 55.20 -2.13 -30.87
N GLU A 339 55.29 -1.10 -29.98
CA GLU A 339 56.37 -0.12 -30.00
C GLU A 339 57.73 -0.74 -29.68
N LEU A 340 57.80 -1.61 -28.66
CA LEU A 340 59.03 -2.30 -28.28
C LEU A 340 59.51 -3.29 -29.35
N ILE A 341 58.58 -3.99 -30.01
CA ILE A 341 58.92 -4.89 -31.14
C ILE A 341 59.51 -4.04 -32.29
N ASN A 342 58.90 -2.89 -32.61
CA ASN A 342 59.45 -2.01 -33.67
C ASN A 342 60.84 -1.45 -33.31
N ALA A 343 61.07 -1.17 -32.05
CA ALA A 343 62.36 -0.59 -31.59
C ALA A 343 63.48 -1.64 -31.50
N TYR A 344 63.20 -2.86 -31.06
CA TYR A 344 64.20 -3.87 -30.71
C TYR A 344 64.07 -5.17 -31.55
N GLY A 345 63.02 -5.28 -32.39
CA GLY A 345 62.71 -6.51 -33.14
C GLY A 345 63.78 -6.94 -34.14
N TYR A 346 64.68 -6.03 -34.55
CA TYR A 346 65.77 -6.34 -35.45
C TYR A 346 66.77 -7.36 -34.86
N ASN A 347 66.79 -7.50 -33.51
CA ASN A 347 67.68 -8.46 -32.82
C ASN A 347 66.98 -9.81 -32.54
N VAL A 348 65.73 -9.99 -32.92
CA VAL A 348 64.94 -11.20 -32.61
C VAL A 348 65.21 -12.29 -33.65
N PRO A 349 65.67 -13.49 -33.23
CA PRO A 349 65.89 -14.61 -34.17
C PRO A 349 64.59 -15.05 -34.83
N GLU A 350 64.68 -15.51 -36.05
CA GLU A 350 63.55 -16.09 -36.81
C GLU A 350 62.97 -17.29 -36.04
N GLY A 351 61.63 -17.35 -35.90
CA GLY A 351 60.95 -18.40 -35.15
C GLY A 351 60.92 -18.23 -33.63
N ALA A 352 61.38 -17.10 -33.10
CA ALA A 352 61.34 -16.84 -31.66
C ALA A 352 59.89 -16.76 -31.14
N LYS A 353 59.63 -17.40 -29.99
CA LYS A 353 58.31 -17.43 -29.34
C LYS A 353 58.10 -16.24 -28.38
N GLN A 354 59.18 -15.54 -28.03
CA GLN A 354 59.11 -14.38 -27.15
C GLN A 354 60.35 -13.50 -27.34
N MET A 355 60.27 -12.26 -26.94
CA MET A 355 61.42 -11.35 -26.83
C MET A 355 61.41 -10.63 -25.50
N GLU A 356 62.56 -10.31 -25.00
CA GLU A 356 62.72 -9.43 -23.82
C GLU A 356 63.18 -8.05 -24.32
N ALA A 357 62.52 -7.00 -23.79
CA ALA A 357 62.83 -5.63 -24.15
C ALA A 357 62.70 -4.71 -22.93
N LEU A 358 63.54 -3.73 -22.85
CA LEU A 358 63.43 -2.70 -21.83
C LEU A 358 62.26 -1.77 -22.19
N ASN A 359 61.28 -1.75 -21.32
CA ASN A 359 60.13 -0.83 -21.46
C ASN A 359 60.61 0.59 -20.99
N TYR A 360 60.80 1.44 -21.95
CA TYR A 360 61.31 2.80 -21.69
C TYR A 360 60.31 3.73 -20.98
N TYR A 361 59.04 3.30 -20.79
CA TYR A 361 58.04 4.02 -20.02
C TYR A 361 58.15 3.72 -18.51
N THR A 362 58.47 2.47 -18.13
CA THR A 362 58.54 2.00 -16.73
C THR A 362 59.96 1.67 -16.26
N ASN A 363 60.90 1.62 -17.18
CA ASN A 363 62.30 1.22 -16.96
C ASN A 363 62.42 -0.22 -16.41
N GLU A 364 61.51 -1.10 -16.80
CA GLU A 364 61.47 -2.53 -16.43
C GLU A 364 61.60 -3.40 -17.68
N THR A 365 62.23 -4.56 -17.54
CA THR A 365 62.28 -5.54 -18.63
C THR A 365 60.94 -6.27 -18.76
N VAL A 366 60.38 -6.30 -19.96
CA VAL A 366 59.09 -6.93 -20.27
C VAL A 366 59.29 -8.04 -21.28
N THR A 367 58.72 -9.20 -20.97
CA THR A 367 58.68 -10.36 -21.91
C THR A 367 57.45 -10.23 -22.79
N ILE A 368 57.68 -10.14 -24.10
CA ILE A 368 56.64 -9.96 -25.10
C ILE A 368 56.48 -11.29 -25.84
N PRO A 369 55.27 -11.92 -25.81
CA PRO A 369 55.06 -13.15 -26.56
C PRO A 369 54.95 -12.86 -28.06
N LEU A 370 55.60 -13.69 -28.88
CA LEU A 370 55.64 -13.57 -30.36
C LEU A 370 55.02 -14.82 -31.00
N ASP A 371 54.42 -14.64 -32.16
CA ASP A 371 54.05 -15.74 -33.04
C ASP A 371 55.26 -16.12 -33.87
N PRO A 372 55.80 -17.35 -33.68
CA PRO A 372 57.02 -17.77 -34.37
C PRO A 372 56.86 -17.95 -35.88
N THR A 373 55.62 -17.96 -36.38
CA THR A 373 55.32 -18.10 -37.84
C THR A 373 55.26 -16.74 -38.55
N SER A 374 55.41 -15.64 -37.77
CA SER A 374 55.28 -14.27 -38.27
C SER A 374 56.57 -13.48 -38.00
N THR A 375 56.90 -12.57 -38.89
CA THR A 375 58.00 -11.65 -38.73
C THR A 375 57.79 -10.72 -37.51
N PRO A 376 58.85 -10.15 -36.95
CA PRO A 376 58.68 -9.17 -35.88
C PRO A 376 57.75 -8.02 -36.28
N GLN A 377 57.84 -7.56 -37.52
CA GLN A 377 56.99 -6.46 -38.01
C GLN A 377 55.50 -6.86 -38.07
N GLU A 378 55.19 -8.08 -38.47
CA GLU A 378 53.83 -8.62 -38.46
C GLU A 378 53.27 -8.79 -37.03
N ASN A 379 54.12 -9.25 -36.10
CA ASN A 379 53.78 -9.33 -34.67
C ASN A 379 53.47 -7.94 -34.12
N ALA A 380 54.26 -6.92 -34.43
CA ALA A 380 53.99 -5.54 -34.01
C ALA A 380 52.65 -5.05 -34.55
N GLN A 381 52.39 -5.31 -35.86
CA GLN A 381 51.11 -4.94 -36.48
C GLN A 381 49.90 -5.63 -35.80
N ARG A 382 50.07 -6.92 -35.41
CA ARG A 382 49.02 -7.65 -34.66
C ARG A 382 48.72 -6.99 -33.30
N PHE A 383 49.78 -6.59 -32.58
CA PHE A 383 49.59 -5.91 -31.30
C PHE A 383 48.92 -4.54 -31.49
N PHE A 384 49.31 -3.76 -32.47
CA PHE A 384 48.66 -2.48 -32.78
C PHE A 384 47.20 -2.69 -33.21
N ALA A 385 46.90 -3.70 -34.01
CA ALA A 385 45.52 -4.04 -34.38
C ALA A 385 44.68 -4.40 -33.14
N LYS A 386 45.27 -5.18 -32.22
CA LYS A 386 44.62 -5.55 -30.95
C LYS A 386 44.38 -4.32 -30.04
N TYR A 387 45.37 -3.42 -29.91
CA TYR A 387 45.21 -2.15 -29.20
C TYR A 387 44.09 -1.32 -29.80
N ASN A 388 44.09 -1.10 -31.11
CA ASN A 388 43.09 -0.28 -31.80
C ASN A 388 41.67 -0.87 -31.66
N LYS A 389 41.54 -2.21 -31.73
CA LYS A 389 40.27 -2.89 -31.48
C LYS A 389 39.77 -2.64 -30.05
N GLN A 390 40.63 -2.84 -29.03
CA GLN A 390 40.24 -2.64 -27.63
C GLN A 390 39.97 -1.18 -27.32
N LYS A 391 40.70 -0.22 -27.90
CA LYS A 391 40.46 1.21 -27.76
C LYS A 391 39.05 1.59 -28.24
N ARG A 392 38.68 1.15 -29.46
CA ARG A 392 37.33 1.39 -30.01
C ARG A 392 36.26 0.73 -29.15
N THR A 393 36.50 -0.48 -28.66
CA THR A 393 35.61 -1.20 -27.76
C THR A 393 35.41 -0.42 -26.44
N PHE A 394 36.50 0.08 -25.85
CA PHE A 394 36.46 0.90 -24.61
C PHE A 394 35.59 2.15 -24.81
N GLU A 395 35.83 2.90 -25.89
CA GLU A 395 35.07 4.12 -26.20
C GLU A 395 33.58 3.83 -26.39
N ALA A 396 33.25 2.80 -27.17
CA ALA A 396 31.86 2.37 -27.42
C ALA A 396 31.18 1.89 -26.13
N LEU A 397 31.86 1.07 -25.31
CA LEU A 397 31.32 0.55 -24.05
C LEU A 397 31.11 1.66 -23.03
N THR A 398 31.99 2.64 -22.95
CA THR A 398 31.84 3.79 -22.04
C THR A 398 30.52 4.54 -22.35
N GLN A 399 30.24 4.76 -23.62
CA GLN A 399 28.98 5.39 -24.04
C GLN A 399 27.76 4.50 -23.74
N LEU A 400 27.82 3.21 -24.08
CA LEU A 400 26.74 2.26 -23.85
C LEU A 400 26.41 2.06 -22.37
N ILE A 401 27.43 2.06 -21.51
CA ILE A 401 27.27 1.94 -20.05
C ILE A 401 26.52 3.17 -19.52
N ARG A 402 26.88 4.36 -19.98
CA ARG A 402 26.19 5.59 -19.60
C ARG A 402 24.72 5.52 -20.00
N GLU A 403 24.42 5.16 -21.24
CA GLU A 403 23.03 5.00 -21.74
C GLU A 403 22.26 3.96 -20.94
N THR A 404 22.88 2.84 -20.60
CA THR A 404 22.23 1.77 -19.83
C THR A 404 21.96 2.22 -18.39
N LYS A 405 22.89 2.97 -17.80
CA LYS A 405 22.73 3.56 -16.44
C LYS A 405 21.56 4.56 -16.43
N ASP A 406 21.48 5.45 -17.43
CA ASP A 406 20.38 6.42 -17.56
C ASP A 406 19.05 5.69 -17.71
N GLU A 407 19.02 4.58 -18.46
CA GLU A 407 17.83 3.74 -18.64
C GLU A 407 17.38 3.09 -17.32
N ILE A 408 18.33 2.59 -16.54
CA ILE A 408 18.04 2.01 -15.21
C ILE A 408 17.45 3.10 -14.29
N SER A 409 18.08 4.27 -14.21
CA SER A 409 17.59 5.40 -13.39
C SER A 409 16.18 5.82 -13.79
N TYR A 410 15.91 5.87 -15.09
CA TYR A 410 14.57 6.17 -15.61
C TYR A 410 13.54 5.11 -15.18
N LEU A 411 13.84 3.83 -15.30
CA LEU A 411 12.93 2.76 -14.90
C LEU A 411 12.69 2.74 -13.39
N GLU A 412 13.71 3.09 -12.59
CA GLU A 412 13.58 3.24 -11.14
C GLU A 412 12.66 4.43 -10.79
N SER A 413 12.71 5.52 -11.54
CA SER A 413 11.77 6.65 -11.34
C SER A 413 10.32 6.24 -11.68
N ILE A 414 10.11 5.42 -12.71
CA ILE A 414 8.78 4.84 -13.01
C ILE A 414 8.31 3.94 -11.85
N GLN A 415 9.20 3.12 -11.30
CA GLN A 415 8.87 2.27 -10.15
C GLN A 415 8.41 3.12 -8.96
N THR A 416 9.14 4.20 -8.66
CA THR A 416 8.76 5.17 -7.61
C THR A 416 7.39 5.82 -7.93
N SER A 417 7.14 6.19 -9.18
CA SER A 417 5.83 6.74 -9.60
C SER A 417 4.69 5.74 -9.37
N LEU A 418 4.92 4.44 -9.63
CA LEU A 418 3.94 3.38 -9.36
C LEU A 418 3.68 3.21 -7.85
N ASP A 419 4.67 3.50 -7.00
CA ASP A 419 4.51 3.44 -5.53
C ASP A 419 3.75 4.66 -4.98
N ILE A 420 3.86 5.80 -5.66
CA ILE A 420 3.17 7.05 -5.32
C ILE A 420 1.72 7.05 -5.83
N ALA A 421 1.41 6.32 -6.91
CA ALA A 421 0.10 6.33 -7.58
C ALA A 421 -1.05 5.99 -6.62
N MET A 422 -2.05 6.87 -6.55
CA MET A 422 -3.23 6.76 -5.67
C MET A 422 -4.56 6.64 -6.42
N THR A 423 -4.55 6.92 -7.74
CA THR A 423 -5.76 6.92 -8.56
C THR A 423 -5.55 6.12 -9.85
N GLU A 424 -6.65 5.75 -10.50
CA GLU A 424 -6.60 5.09 -11.81
C GLU A 424 -6.03 6.03 -12.88
N ASP A 425 -6.26 7.34 -12.74
CA ASP A 425 -5.70 8.35 -13.65
C ASP A 425 -4.17 8.43 -13.51
N ASP A 426 -3.63 8.26 -12.29
CA ASP A 426 -2.18 8.17 -12.09
C ASP A 426 -1.60 6.97 -12.85
N LEU A 427 -2.23 5.79 -12.74
CA LEU A 427 -1.80 4.58 -13.46
C LEU A 427 -1.93 4.76 -14.99
N ALA A 428 -2.98 5.45 -15.45
CA ALA A 428 -3.18 5.73 -16.87
C ALA A 428 -2.06 6.64 -17.42
N ALA A 429 -1.66 7.65 -16.65
CA ALA A 429 -0.56 8.55 -17.01
C ALA A 429 0.79 7.80 -17.09
N ILE A 430 1.08 6.94 -16.10
CA ILE A 430 2.30 6.11 -16.10
C ILE A 430 2.29 5.14 -17.30
N LYS A 431 1.15 4.55 -17.62
CA LYS A 431 0.99 3.65 -18.75
C LYS A 431 1.21 4.38 -20.09
N GLU A 432 0.72 5.61 -20.20
CA GLU A 432 0.97 6.47 -21.38
C GLU A 432 2.47 6.74 -21.53
N GLU A 433 3.15 7.11 -20.45
CA GLU A 433 4.61 7.33 -20.42
C GLU A 433 5.38 6.07 -20.87
N LEU A 434 5.02 4.88 -20.33
CA LEU A 434 5.62 3.60 -20.73
C LEU A 434 5.32 3.25 -22.21
N SER A 435 4.19 3.71 -22.74
CA SER A 435 3.83 3.50 -24.15
C SER A 435 4.64 4.44 -25.06
N GLU A 436 4.85 5.70 -24.64
CA GLU A 436 5.67 6.66 -25.40
C GLU A 436 7.14 6.24 -25.46
N THR A 437 7.65 5.64 -24.37
CA THR A 437 9.04 5.17 -24.29
C THR A 437 9.23 3.73 -24.81
N GLY A 438 8.16 3.08 -25.32
CA GLY A 438 8.22 1.81 -26.03
C GLY A 438 8.17 0.55 -25.16
N TYR A 439 7.92 0.66 -23.87
CA TYR A 439 7.81 -0.50 -22.96
C TYR A 439 6.45 -1.19 -23.04
N VAL A 440 5.41 -0.44 -23.42
CA VAL A 440 4.05 -0.94 -23.60
C VAL A 440 3.61 -0.67 -25.06
N ARG A 441 3.00 -1.66 -25.70
CA ARG A 441 2.48 -1.50 -27.07
C ARG A 441 1.36 -0.45 -27.08
N ARG A 442 1.47 0.54 -27.95
CA ARG A 442 0.41 1.52 -28.20
C ARG A 442 -0.82 0.80 -28.76
N LYS A 443 -1.92 0.80 -27.98
CA LYS A 443 -3.22 0.51 -28.56
C LYS A 443 -3.67 1.78 -29.30
N THR A 444 -4.08 1.62 -30.53
CA THR A 444 -4.64 2.71 -31.34
C THR A 444 -5.96 3.20 -30.69
N VAL A 445 -5.86 4.07 -29.72
CA VAL A 445 -7.03 4.73 -29.15
C VAL A 445 -7.21 6.07 -29.85
N ARG A 446 -8.32 6.22 -30.53
CA ARG A 446 -8.65 7.40 -31.38
C ARG A 446 -8.97 8.68 -30.62
N LYS A 447 -8.96 8.71 -29.29
CA LYS A 447 -9.21 9.93 -28.49
C LYS A 447 -8.14 10.07 -27.42
N LYS A 448 -7.41 11.17 -27.45
CA LYS A 448 -6.66 11.65 -26.29
C LYS A 448 -7.67 11.95 -25.17
N ILE A 449 -7.74 11.08 -24.19
CA ILE A 449 -8.48 11.38 -22.96
C ILE A 449 -7.67 12.47 -22.26
N LYS A 450 -8.25 13.65 -22.09
CA LYS A 450 -7.68 14.67 -21.20
C LYS A 450 -7.79 14.12 -19.78
N LEU A 451 -6.73 13.49 -19.31
CA LEU A 451 -6.63 13.06 -17.93
C LEU A 451 -6.59 14.31 -17.04
N LYS A 452 -7.56 14.44 -16.16
CA LYS A 452 -7.54 15.46 -15.09
C LYS A 452 -6.60 14.98 -13.97
N ASN A 453 -5.32 14.84 -14.29
CA ASN A 453 -4.33 14.38 -13.34
C ASN A 453 -3.52 15.57 -12.81
N GLU A 454 -4.04 16.22 -11.79
CA GLU A 454 -3.40 17.38 -11.17
C GLU A 454 -2.27 16.93 -10.23
N PRO A 455 -1.18 17.73 -10.10
CA PRO A 455 -0.14 17.47 -9.11
C PRO A 455 -0.69 17.55 -7.69
N LEU A 456 0.01 16.96 -6.75
CA LEU A 456 -0.35 17.09 -5.33
C LEU A 456 -0.08 18.54 -4.91
N HIS A 457 -0.99 19.11 -4.13
CA HIS A 457 -0.94 20.49 -3.69
C HIS A 457 -0.89 20.56 -2.16
N TYR A 458 0.09 21.27 -1.66
CA TYR A 458 0.32 21.51 -0.22
C TYR A 458 0.45 23.01 0.05
N ILE A 459 0.22 23.40 1.29
CA ILE A 459 0.54 24.74 1.79
C ILE A 459 1.51 24.60 2.95
N SER A 460 2.59 25.36 2.93
CA SER A 460 3.55 25.41 4.01
C SER A 460 2.94 26.11 5.24
N SER A 461 3.57 25.92 6.40
CA SER A 461 3.18 26.62 7.63
C SER A 461 3.25 28.15 7.51
N ASP A 462 4.03 28.65 6.56
CA ASP A 462 4.18 30.08 6.28
C ASP A 462 3.23 30.55 5.15
N GLY A 463 2.37 29.65 4.61
CA GLY A 463 1.36 29.99 3.62
C GLY A 463 1.78 29.84 2.16
N PHE A 464 2.99 29.35 1.87
CA PHE A 464 3.46 29.16 0.49
C PHE A 464 2.86 27.90 -0.13
N HIS A 465 2.49 28.02 -1.41
CA HIS A 465 1.93 26.89 -2.17
C HIS A 465 3.06 26.00 -2.70
N MET A 466 2.98 24.71 -2.40
CA MET A 466 3.95 23.68 -2.78
C MET A 466 3.26 22.62 -3.65
N TYR A 467 3.85 22.29 -4.79
CA TYR A 467 3.29 21.34 -5.77
C TYR A 467 4.25 20.17 -5.96
N VAL A 468 3.73 18.95 -5.93
CA VAL A 468 4.52 17.71 -6.04
C VAL A 468 4.05 16.91 -7.25
N GLY A 469 4.97 16.57 -8.15
CA GLY A 469 4.67 15.75 -9.32
C GLY A 469 4.55 14.27 -8.94
N LYS A 470 3.56 13.58 -9.53
CA LYS A 470 3.26 12.16 -9.24
C LYS A 470 3.93 11.19 -10.22
N ASN A 471 4.46 11.70 -11.33
CA ASN A 471 5.16 10.93 -12.37
C ASN A 471 6.08 11.86 -13.17
N ASN A 472 6.92 11.29 -14.04
CA ASN A 472 7.93 12.06 -14.77
C ASN A 472 7.33 13.10 -15.75
N LEU A 473 6.17 12.81 -16.34
CA LEU A 473 5.48 13.78 -17.21
C LEU A 473 5.02 15.00 -16.39
N GLN A 474 4.47 14.78 -15.20
CA GLN A 474 4.10 15.87 -14.30
C GLN A 474 5.31 16.61 -13.75
N ASN A 475 6.40 15.89 -13.43
CA ASN A 475 7.66 16.52 -13.01
C ASN A 475 8.15 17.53 -14.07
N ASP A 476 8.11 17.14 -15.34
CA ASP A 476 8.45 18.03 -16.46
C ASP A 476 7.50 19.23 -16.54
N ALA A 477 6.19 18.97 -16.55
CA ALA A 477 5.17 20.02 -16.64
C ALA A 477 5.29 21.02 -15.49
N LEU A 478 5.49 20.53 -14.26
CA LEU A 478 5.70 21.39 -13.07
C LEU A 478 6.95 22.25 -13.22
N THR A 479 8.06 21.65 -13.66
CA THR A 479 9.35 22.35 -13.71
C THR A 479 9.44 23.32 -14.88
N PHE A 480 8.94 22.93 -16.07
CA PHE A 480 9.21 23.69 -17.30
C PHE A 480 8.03 24.52 -17.79
N ASP A 481 6.79 24.11 -17.49
CA ASP A 481 5.59 24.82 -17.95
C ASP A 481 4.91 25.65 -16.85
N PHE A 482 4.93 25.17 -15.59
CA PHE A 482 4.22 25.77 -14.45
C PHE A 482 5.09 26.70 -13.61
N ALA A 483 6.34 26.30 -13.30
CA ALA A 483 7.22 27.05 -12.41
C ALA A 483 7.77 28.32 -13.10
N ALA A 484 7.68 29.46 -12.40
CA ALA A 484 8.34 30.71 -12.79
C ALA A 484 9.85 30.66 -12.44
N GLY A 485 10.65 31.52 -13.04
CA GLY A 485 12.11 31.53 -12.83
C GLY A 485 12.54 31.75 -11.39
N CYS A 486 11.74 32.47 -10.59
CA CYS A 486 12.00 32.76 -9.17
C CYS A 486 11.50 31.67 -8.23
N ASP A 487 10.71 30.70 -8.71
CA ASP A 487 10.22 29.59 -7.86
C ASP A 487 11.35 28.64 -7.50
N TRP A 488 11.23 27.98 -6.36
CA TRP A 488 12.21 27.02 -5.89
C TRP A 488 11.81 25.59 -6.24
N TRP A 489 12.79 24.82 -6.71
CA TRP A 489 12.69 23.42 -7.07
C TRP A 489 13.47 22.58 -6.07
N PHE A 490 12.90 21.44 -5.66
CA PHE A 490 13.50 20.49 -4.72
C PHE A 490 13.41 19.09 -5.28
N HIS A 491 14.44 18.25 -4.99
CA HIS A 491 14.47 16.85 -5.39
C HIS A 491 15.44 16.05 -4.52
N ALA A 492 15.12 14.78 -4.24
CA ALA A 492 16.01 13.89 -3.51
C ALA A 492 17.30 13.62 -4.32
N LYS A 493 18.44 13.92 -3.73
CA LYS A 493 19.75 13.83 -4.39
C LYS A 493 20.08 12.36 -4.72
N GLN A 494 20.43 12.10 -5.98
CA GLN A 494 20.82 10.78 -6.48
C GLN A 494 19.78 9.66 -6.20
N ALA A 495 18.53 10.01 -5.99
CA ALA A 495 17.45 9.06 -5.73
C ALA A 495 16.24 9.36 -6.62
N PRO A 496 15.56 8.34 -7.16
CA PRO A 496 14.32 8.58 -7.91
C PRO A 496 13.26 9.23 -7.01
N GLY A 497 12.58 10.24 -7.55
CA GLY A 497 11.58 10.97 -6.76
C GLY A 497 10.81 12.02 -7.54
N SER A 498 9.95 12.73 -6.82
CA SER A 498 9.12 13.81 -7.36
C SER A 498 9.88 15.14 -7.39
N HIS A 499 9.60 15.94 -8.41
CA HIS A 499 9.94 17.36 -8.35
C HIS A 499 8.94 18.07 -7.43
N VAL A 500 9.45 18.87 -6.51
CA VAL A 500 8.63 19.73 -5.65
C VAL A 500 8.90 21.17 -6.05
N ILE A 501 7.84 21.91 -6.36
CA ILE A 501 7.93 23.34 -6.74
C ILE A 501 7.25 24.16 -5.64
N VAL A 502 7.98 25.13 -5.10
CA VAL A 502 7.43 26.13 -4.17
C VAL A 502 7.20 27.43 -4.95
N LYS A 503 5.96 27.88 -4.97
CA LYS A 503 5.58 29.14 -5.63
C LYS A 503 5.91 30.32 -4.72
N THR A 504 6.88 31.14 -5.12
CA THR A 504 7.32 32.27 -4.30
C THR A 504 6.61 33.58 -4.66
N ASN A 505 6.17 33.71 -5.91
CA ASN A 505 5.64 34.98 -6.45
C ASN A 505 6.64 36.14 -6.28
N GLY A 506 7.94 35.83 -6.11
CA GLY A 506 8.99 36.81 -5.92
C GLY A 506 9.29 37.15 -4.45
N GLU A 507 8.62 36.51 -3.51
CA GLU A 507 8.88 36.67 -2.08
C GLU A 507 10.03 35.76 -1.64
N GLU A 508 10.74 36.15 -0.59
CA GLU A 508 11.80 35.35 0.02
C GLU A 508 11.17 34.22 0.84
N LEU A 509 11.67 32.98 0.69
CA LEU A 509 11.15 31.83 1.41
C LEU A 509 11.75 31.76 2.83
N PRO A 510 10.92 31.57 3.86
CA PRO A 510 11.42 31.26 5.20
C PRO A 510 12.08 29.87 5.29
N ASP A 511 13.02 29.71 6.22
CA ASP A 511 13.73 28.45 6.46
C ASP A 511 12.78 27.27 6.66
N ARG A 512 11.70 27.49 7.40
CA ARG A 512 10.69 26.47 7.67
C ARG A 512 10.03 25.96 6.39
N THR A 513 9.75 26.84 5.42
CA THR A 513 9.19 26.44 4.11
C THR A 513 10.23 25.61 3.31
N PHE A 514 11.56 25.94 3.41
CA PHE A 514 12.60 25.11 2.80
C PHE A 514 12.62 23.70 3.41
N GLU A 515 12.50 23.59 4.72
CA GLU A 515 12.44 22.30 5.43
C GLU A 515 11.21 21.50 4.99
N GLU A 516 10.03 22.12 4.99
CA GLU A 516 8.78 21.45 4.62
C GLU A 516 8.79 20.98 3.15
N ALA A 517 9.30 21.79 2.23
CA ALA A 517 9.48 21.40 0.83
C ALA A 517 10.49 20.25 0.70
N GLY A 518 11.56 20.29 1.46
CA GLY A 518 12.56 19.21 1.54
C GLY A 518 11.93 17.91 2.04
N LYS A 519 11.12 17.97 3.09
CA LYS A 519 10.39 16.80 3.62
C LYS A 519 9.44 16.21 2.57
N LEU A 520 8.75 17.05 1.80
CA LEU A 520 7.91 16.57 0.69
C LEU A 520 8.76 15.86 -0.37
N ALA A 521 9.92 16.41 -0.75
CA ALA A 521 10.81 15.79 -1.73
C ALA A 521 11.35 14.43 -1.20
N ALA A 522 11.71 14.36 0.08
CA ALA A 522 12.14 13.12 0.72
C ALA A 522 11.02 12.07 0.74
N TYR A 523 9.82 12.47 1.13
CA TYR A 523 8.66 11.60 1.25
C TYR A 523 8.22 11.01 -0.10
N TYR A 524 8.26 11.83 -1.17
CA TYR A 524 7.86 11.43 -2.52
C TYR A 524 9.07 10.95 -3.35
N SER A 525 10.00 10.25 -2.68
CA SER A 525 11.16 9.63 -3.31
C SER A 525 11.31 8.17 -2.89
N SER A 526 12.23 7.47 -3.53
CA SER A 526 12.60 6.09 -3.15
C SER A 526 13.23 6.01 -1.75
N MET A 527 13.60 7.16 -1.16
CA MET A 527 14.17 7.27 0.18
C MET A 527 13.11 7.47 1.28
N ARG A 528 11.84 7.33 0.94
CA ARG A 528 10.72 7.46 1.87
C ARG A 528 10.89 6.56 3.09
N GLY A 529 10.79 7.14 4.28
CA GLY A 529 10.95 6.44 5.55
C GLY A 529 12.37 6.48 6.11
N SER A 530 13.32 7.07 5.38
CA SER A 530 14.68 7.30 5.89
C SER A 530 14.72 8.54 6.80
N GLU A 531 15.48 8.46 7.88
CA GLU A 531 15.65 9.58 8.83
C GLU A 531 16.53 10.70 8.27
N LYS A 532 17.38 10.39 7.29
CA LYS A 532 18.31 11.35 6.69
C LYS A 532 18.30 11.19 5.18
N VAL A 533 17.69 12.15 4.49
CA VAL A 533 17.65 12.22 3.03
C VAL A 533 18.28 13.51 2.59
N GLU A 534 19.26 13.42 1.70
CA GLU A 534 19.89 14.60 1.10
C GLU A 534 19.00 15.12 -0.03
N ILE A 535 18.61 16.40 0.05
CA ILE A 535 17.71 17.07 -0.91
C ILE A 535 18.49 18.19 -1.58
N ASP A 536 18.57 18.15 -2.90
CA ASP A 536 19.07 19.26 -3.69
C ASP A 536 17.91 20.25 -3.95
N TYR A 537 18.22 21.56 -3.83
CA TYR A 537 17.25 22.62 -4.11
C TYR A 537 17.95 23.80 -4.80
N ILE A 538 17.18 24.47 -5.66
CA ILE A 538 17.70 25.55 -6.49
C ILE A 538 16.54 26.34 -7.10
N GLU A 539 16.75 27.62 -7.42
CA GLU A 539 15.78 28.39 -8.19
C GLU A 539 15.63 27.79 -9.60
N LYS A 540 14.38 27.71 -10.08
CA LYS A 540 14.03 27.10 -11.37
C LYS A 540 14.82 27.69 -12.56
N LYS A 541 15.17 28.97 -12.53
CA LYS A 541 15.94 29.62 -13.62
C LYS A 541 17.27 28.92 -13.94
N HIS A 542 17.84 28.17 -12.98
CA HIS A 542 19.11 27.44 -13.12
C HIS A 542 18.96 26.00 -13.59
N ILE A 543 17.72 25.53 -13.80
CA ILE A 543 17.42 24.16 -14.22
C ILE A 543 17.20 24.12 -15.75
N LYS A 544 17.84 23.15 -16.40
CA LYS A 544 17.75 22.95 -17.84
C LYS A 544 17.34 21.52 -18.17
N LYS A 545 16.64 21.35 -19.27
CA LYS A 545 16.35 20.02 -19.83
C LYS A 545 17.29 19.77 -21.00
N PRO A 546 18.15 18.74 -20.93
CA PRO A 546 18.99 18.39 -22.09
C PRO A 546 18.13 17.96 -23.28
N LYS A 547 18.58 18.30 -24.49
CA LYS A 547 17.89 17.93 -25.72
C LYS A 547 17.81 16.40 -25.83
N GLY A 548 16.60 15.87 -26.01
CA GLY A 548 16.36 14.44 -26.14
C GLY A 548 16.31 13.69 -24.81
N ALA A 549 16.41 14.36 -23.68
CA ALA A 549 16.31 13.72 -22.36
C ALA A 549 14.90 13.16 -22.12
N LYS A 550 14.83 12.05 -21.40
CA LYS A 550 13.56 11.43 -20.99
C LYS A 550 12.76 12.34 -20.05
N PRO A 551 11.44 12.12 -19.94
CA PRO A 551 10.64 12.86 -18.95
C PRO A 551 11.22 12.75 -17.54
N GLY A 552 11.12 13.83 -16.77
CA GLY A 552 11.62 13.90 -15.39
C GLY A 552 13.13 14.18 -15.27
N PHE A 553 13.88 14.12 -16.37
CA PHE A 553 15.34 14.30 -16.32
C PHE A 553 15.70 15.79 -16.45
N VAL A 554 16.47 16.30 -15.50
CA VAL A 554 16.95 17.69 -15.46
C VAL A 554 18.44 17.76 -15.18
N VAL A 555 19.07 18.87 -15.56
CA VAL A 555 20.46 19.18 -15.20
C VAL A 555 20.57 20.58 -14.57
N TYR A 556 21.41 20.66 -13.58
CA TYR A 556 21.80 21.90 -12.90
C TYR A 556 23.28 21.78 -12.51
N TYR A 557 23.96 22.88 -12.33
CA TYR A 557 25.41 22.89 -12.09
C TYR A 557 25.78 23.48 -10.73
N THR A 558 24.92 24.31 -10.18
CA THR A 558 25.07 24.92 -8.86
C THR A 558 23.78 24.67 -8.10
N ASN A 559 23.86 24.11 -6.93
CA ASN A 559 22.68 23.82 -6.09
C ASN A 559 23.06 23.96 -4.64
N TYR A 560 22.06 24.11 -3.81
CA TYR A 560 22.14 23.96 -2.37
C TYR A 560 21.67 22.55 -2.01
N SER A 561 22.10 22.05 -0.88
CA SER A 561 21.64 20.75 -0.36
C SER A 561 21.28 20.89 1.11
N LEU A 562 20.24 20.20 1.54
CA LEU A 562 19.87 20.06 2.94
C LEU A 562 19.68 18.58 3.26
N VAL A 563 19.85 18.21 4.53
CA VAL A 563 19.61 16.84 5.00
C VAL A 563 18.39 16.88 5.92
N ILE A 564 17.36 16.12 5.57
CA ILE A 564 16.06 16.19 6.25
C ILE A 564 15.45 14.78 6.37
N ASP A 565 14.52 14.60 7.30
CA ASP A 565 13.70 13.39 7.39
C ASP A 565 12.56 13.44 6.38
N SER A 566 11.84 12.33 6.24
CA SER A 566 10.70 12.20 5.32
C SER A 566 9.34 12.34 6.03
N ASP A 567 9.30 13.00 7.20
CA ASP A 567 8.06 13.16 7.98
C ASP A 567 7.30 14.41 7.53
N ILE A 568 6.16 14.18 6.89
CA ILE A 568 5.29 15.26 6.38
C ILE A 568 4.11 15.57 7.31
N ARG A 569 4.08 15.02 8.53
CA ARG A 569 3.03 15.33 9.51
C ARG A 569 3.03 16.82 9.81
N GLY A 570 1.85 17.42 9.78
CA GLY A 570 1.68 18.85 10.00
C GLY A 570 1.72 19.71 8.75
N ILE A 571 2.16 19.18 7.58
CA ILE A 571 2.13 19.91 6.31
C ILE A 571 0.72 19.76 5.70
N GLN A 572 0.03 20.88 5.51
CA GLN A 572 -1.36 20.87 5.07
C GLN A 572 -1.49 20.48 3.59
N LYS A 573 -2.12 19.33 3.33
CA LYS A 573 -2.48 18.92 1.97
C LYS A 573 -3.82 19.52 1.58
N ILE A 574 -3.88 20.13 0.40
CA ILE A 574 -5.13 20.65 -0.16
C ILE A 574 -5.78 19.54 -0.98
N SER A 575 -7.00 19.15 -0.59
CA SER A 575 -7.80 18.22 -1.37
C SER A 575 -8.26 18.94 -2.64
N GLY A 576 -7.98 18.37 -3.79
CA GLY A 576 -8.48 18.89 -5.06
C GLY A 576 -10.02 18.88 -5.07
N SER A 577 -10.64 19.94 -5.57
CA SER A 577 -12.08 20.08 -5.74
C SER A 577 -12.64 19.12 -6.80
#